data_da2f6a1e574f8358a025884c16b5d2d6
#
_entry.id   da2f6a1e574f8358a025884c16b5d2d6
#
_cell.length_a   1.000
_cell.length_b   1.000
_cell.length_c   1.000
_cell.angle_alpha   90.00
_cell.angle_beta   90.00
_cell.angle_gamma   90.00
#
_symmetry.space_group_name_H-M   'P 1'
#
loop_
_entity.id
_entity.type
_entity.pdbx_description
1 polymer ?
#
loop_
_entity_poly.entity_id
_entity_poly.type
_entity_poly.pdbx_seq_one_letter_code
_entity_poly.pdbx_strand_id
1 'polypeptide(L)'
;ENRMSLAELYLFKSNSIIETSQKLNPEAEEVLNYAMWSSEPIPFDAMEIAIHEAYSNFESEDERPHFKMVYEYPLSGKPPMMTHVFENESGKKIIAAKGAPEALIAVSHLSETEKNQILEAMKAMMQKGFRVLGVGVSDFEGTDYPATQQELKFHFKGLVAFYDPPKQNIQAVFETFYKAGIQVKIV
;
A
#
# COMPACT_ATOMS: atom_id res chain seq x y z
N GLU A 1 6.64 -21.71 0.17
CA GLU A 1 5.51 -20.74 0.10
C GLU A 1 6.08 -19.34 -0.08
N ASN A 2 5.56 -18.60 -1.07
CA ASN A 2 5.90 -17.20 -1.24
C ASN A 2 5.14 -16.42 -0.16
N ARG A 3 5.81 -16.08 0.91
CA ARG A 3 5.27 -15.20 1.94
C ARG A 3 5.88 -13.82 1.74
N MET A 4 5.11 -12.94 1.12
CA MET A 4 5.45 -11.53 1.02
C MET A 4 5.40 -10.89 2.41
N SER A 5 6.29 -9.96 2.70
CA SER A 5 6.30 -9.21 3.95
C SER A 5 6.41 -7.72 3.69
N LEU A 6 5.84 -6.93 4.58
CA LEU A 6 6.04 -5.49 4.59
C LEU A 6 7.47 -5.21 5.12
N ALA A 7 8.29 -4.55 4.32
CA ALA A 7 9.72 -4.34 4.62
C ALA A 7 10.02 -2.92 5.09
N GLU A 8 9.51 -1.93 4.39
CA GLU A 8 9.77 -0.51 4.66
C GLU A 8 8.51 0.34 4.49
N LEU A 9 8.49 1.47 5.21
CA LEU A 9 7.52 2.54 5.06
C LEU A 9 8.26 3.83 4.70
N TYR A 10 7.78 4.58 3.73
CA TYR A 10 8.14 5.97 3.55
C TYR A 10 7.10 6.86 4.22
N LEU A 11 7.54 7.73 5.08
CA LEU A 11 6.74 8.66 5.85
C LEU A 11 6.79 10.03 5.18
N PHE A 12 5.66 10.44 4.62
CA PHE A 12 5.60 11.66 3.80
C PHE A 12 5.89 12.94 4.60
N LYS A 13 5.31 13.04 5.81
CA LYS A 13 5.38 14.24 6.65
C LYS A 13 6.80 14.52 7.15
N SER A 14 7.52 13.48 7.55
CA SER A 14 8.92 13.56 8.00
C SER A 14 9.93 13.36 6.88
N ASN A 15 9.49 13.03 5.67
CA ASN A 15 10.33 12.68 4.52
C ASN A 15 11.41 11.66 4.88
N SER A 16 11.02 10.56 5.49
CA SER A 16 11.94 9.53 5.98
C SER A 16 11.47 8.11 5.62
N ILE A 17 12.43 7.20 5.44
CA ILE A 17 12.19 5.78 5.24
C ILE A 17 12.55 5.04 6.52
N ILE A 18 11.67 4.16 6.97
CA ILE A 18 11.89 3.30 8.12
C ILE A 18 11.67 1.84 7.78
N GLU A 19 12.41 0.95 8.42
CA GLU A 19 12.21 -0.49 8.33
C GLU A 19 11.12 -0.94 9.31
N THR A 20 10.22 -1.82 8.87
CA THR A 20 9.15 -2.34 9.73
C THR A 20 9.63 -3.32 10.80
N SER A 21 10.88 -3.76 10.74
CA SER A 21 11.56 -4.52 11.81
C SER A 21 11.88 -3.68 13.05
N GLN A 22 11.85 -2.35 12.92
CA GLN A 22 12.09 -1.41 14.00
C GLN A 22 10.77 -1.04 14.69
N LYS A 23 10.87 -0.41 15.89
CA LYS A 23 9.69 0.14 16.55
C LYS A 23 9.12 1.27 15.70
N LEU A 24 7.85 1.15 15.33
CA LEU A 24 7.16 2.20 14.59
C LEU A 24 6.96 3.44 15.45
N ASN A 25 7.07 4.60 14.82
CA ASN A 25 6.68 5.87 15.41
C ASN A 25 5.21 6.18 15.04
N PRO A 26 4.55 7.18 15.65
CA PRO A 26 3.14 7.47 15.38
C PRO A 26 2.82 7.78 13.91
N GLU A 27 3.75 8.37 13.16
CA GLU A 27 3.55 8.62 11.73
C GLU A 27 3.56 7.32 10.91
N ALA A 28 4.44 6.39 11.26
CA ALA A 28 4.51 5.08 10.63
C ALA A 28 3.27 4.23 10.94
N GLU A 29 2.78 4.29 12.18
CA GLU A 29 1.53 3.68 12.58
C GLU A 29 0.35 4.25 11.78
N GLU A 30 0.32 5.58 11.56
CA GLU A 30 -0.69 6.24 10.73
C GLU A 30 -0.66 5.73 9.27
N VAL A 31 0.53 5.65 8.65
CA VAL A 31 0.66 5.13 7.28
C VAL A 31 0.20 3.68 7.17
N LEU A 32 0.60 2.85 8.12
CA LEU A 32 0.22 1.44 8.16
C LEU A 32 -1.28 1.27 8.39
N ASN A 33 -1.87 2.07 9.28
CA ASN A 33 -3.29 2.08 9.55
C ASN A 33 -4.09 2.38 8.27
N TYR A 34 -3.73 3.43 7.54
CA TYR A 34 -4.43 3.74 6.28
C TYR A 34 -4.15 2.73 5.16
N ALA A 35 -2.98 2.12 5.13
CA ALA A 35 -2.71 1.00 4.23
C ALA A 35 -3.66 -0.19 4.51
N MET A 36 -3.91 -0.48 5.78
CA MET A 36 -4.87 -1.51 6.20
C MET A 36 -6.30 -1.12 5.81
N TRP A 37 -6.76 0.12 6.10
CA TRP A 37 -8.10 0.58 5.72
C TRP A 37 -8.32 0.65 4.20
N SER A 38 -7.27 0.76 3.41
CA SER A 38 -7.36 0.68 1.94
C SER A 38 -7.32 -0.75 1.39
N SER A 39 -7.23 -1.77 2.26
CA SER A 39 -7.21 -3.19 1.91
C SER A 39 -8.58 -3.82 2.12
N GLU A 40 -8.81 -4.97 1.47
CA GLU A 40 -10.02 -5.76 1.68
C GLU A 40 -10.20 -6.12 3.16
N PRO A 41 -11.42 -6.10 3.71
CA PRO A 41 -11.68 -6.53 5.09
C PRO A 41 -11.22 -7.96 5.37
N ILE A 42 -11.30 -8.82 4.35
CA ILE A 42 -10.77 -10.19 4.35
C ILE A 42 -9.71 -10.26 3.25
N PRO A 43 -8.43 -10.01 3.57
CA PRO A 43 -7.38 -9.95 2.57
C PRO A 43 -7.15 -11.31 1.91
N PHE A 44 -6.98 -11.33 0.60
CA PHE A 44 -6.74 -12.55 -0.18
C PHE A 44 -5.45 -12.50 -1.01
N ASP A 45 -4.93 -11.32 -1.34
CA ASP A 45 -3.64 -11.21 -2.00
C ASP A 45 -2.48 -11.06 -1.01
N ALA A 46 -1.27 -11.38 -1.45
CA ALA A 46 -0.10 -11.44 -0.59
C ALA A 46 0.30 -10.07 0.01
N MET A 47 0.07 -8.96 -0.69
CA MET A 47 0.38 -7.61 -0.20
C MET A 47 -0.60 -7.19 0.89
N GLU A 48 -1.90 -7.43 0.68
CA GLU A 48 -2.92 -7.14 1.68
C GLU A 48 -2.76 -7.97 2.94
N ILE A 49 -2.46 -9.27 2.78
CA ILE A 49 -2.13 -10.16 3.92
C ILE A 49 -0.94 -9.59 4.72
N ALA A 50 0.13 -9.15 4.03
CA ALA A 50 1.29 -8.57 4.68
C ALA A 50 0.96 -7.26 5.42
N ILE A 51 0.08 -6.41 4.88
CA ILE A 51 -0.40 -5.19 5.55
C ILE A 51 -1.17 -5.55 6.81
N HIS A 52 -2.15 -6.47 6.73
CA HIS A 52 -2.97 -6.86 7.87
C HIS A 52 -2.15 -7.56 8.97
N GLU A 53 -1.16 -8.38 8.61
CA GLU A 53 -0.23 -8.98 9.56
C GLU A 53 0.61 -7.91 10.27
N ALA A 54 1.16 -6.95 9.52
CA ALA A 54 1.91 -5.85 10.09
C ALA A 54 1.04 -5.01 11.04
N TYR A 55 -0.16 -4.60 10.61
CA TYR A 55 -1.11 -3.86 11.42
C TYR A 55 -1.42 -4.59 12.74
N SER A 56 -1.74 -5.88 12.70
CA SER A 56 -2.07 -6.67 13.89
C SER A 56 -0.91 -6.84 14.88
N ASN A 57 0.33 -6.63 14.43
CA ASN A 57 1.51 -6.72 15.30
C ASN A 57 1.80 -5.40 16.05
N PHE A 58 1.28 -4.28 15.59
CA PHE A 58 1.61 -2.95 16.12
C PHE A 58 0.45 -2.30 16.85
N GLU A 59 -0.80 -2.58 16.44
CA GLU A 59 -1.97 -2.01 17.07
C GLU A 59 -2.29 -2.72 18.39
N SER A 60 -2.45 -1.90 19.44
CA SER A 60 -2.89 -2.38 20.75
C SER A 60 -4.40 -2.56 20.83
N GLU A 61 -5.17 -1.87 20.00
CA GLU A 61 -6.63 -1.88 19.96
C GLU A 61 -7.11 -1.96 18.51
N ASP A 62 -7.72 -3.08 18.14
CA ASP A 62 -8.20 -3.33 16.78
C ASP A 62 -9.52 -2.58 16.53
N GLU A 63 -9.47 -1.50 15.75
CA GLU A 63 -10.67 -0.73 15.39
C GLU A 63 -11.52 -1.38 14.27
N ARG A 64 -11.01 -2.37 13.55
CA ARG A 64 -11.71 -2.99 12.39
C ARG A 64 -13.13 -3.48 12.71
N PRO A 65 -13.42 -4.10 13.87
CA PRO A 65 -14.75 -4.54 14.21
C PRO A 65 -15.79 -3.42 14.36
N HIS A 66 -15.34 -2.18 14.57
CA HIS A 66 -16.21 -1.03 14.80
C HIS A 66 -16.62 -0.30 13.52
N PHE A 67 -16.03 -0.67 12.39
CA PHE A 67 -16.29 -0.04 11.10
C PHE A 67 -16.83 -1.05 10.09
N LYS A 68 -17.72 -0.59 9.21
CA LYS A 68 -18.23 -1.36 8.07
C LYS A 68 -17.85 -0.68 6.78
N MET A 69 -17.44 -1.44 5.78
CA MET A 69 -17.24 -0.91 4.44
C MET A 69 -18.62 -0.56 3.85
N VAL A 70 -18.81 0.72 3.50
CA VAL A 70 -20.07 1.26 2.97
C VAL A 70 -20.00 1.57 1.49
N TYR A 71 -18.77 1.76 0.98
CA TYR A 71 -18.54 2.00 -0.45
C TYR A 71 -17.13 1.56 -0.85
N GLU A 72 -16.99 1.19 -2.11
CA GLU A 72 -15.72 0.74 -2.69
C GLU A 72 -15.56 1.27 -4.11
N TYR A 73 -14.36 1.78 -4.40
CA TYR A 73 -13.88 1.94 -5.76
C TYR A 73 -12.86 0.82 -6.02
N PRO A 74 -13.20 -0.17 -6.86
CA PRO A 74 -12.31 -1.29 -7.14
C PRO A 74 -11.04 -0.83 -7.85
N LEU A 75 -10.03 -1.69 -7.88
CA LEU A 75 -8.75 -1.40 -8.53
C LEU A 75 -8.99 -1.01 -10.00
N SER A 76 -8.70 0.24 -10.32
CA SER A 76 -8.93 0.82 -11.65
C SER A 76 -8.02 2.02 -11.92
N GLY A 77 -8.01 2.47 -13.18
CA GLY A 77 -7.22 3.62 -13.61
C GLY A 77 -5.88 3.23 -14.25
N LYS A 78 -5.20 4.25 -14.80
CA LYS A 78 -3.86 4.13 -15.40
C LYS A 78 -3.06 5.37 -15.01
N PRO A 79 -2.20 5.27 -13.98
CA PRO A 79 -1.87 4.09 -13.17
C PRO A 79 -3.01 3.65 -12.23
N PRO A 80 -3.04 2.37 -11.79
CA PRO A 80 -4.14 1.82 -11.02
C PRO A 80 -4.11 2.22 -9.55
N MET A 81 -5.29 2.43 -8.97
CA MET A 81 -5.52 2.61 -7.54
C MET A 81 -6.89 2.05 -7.13
N MET A 82 -7.08 1.83 -5.86
CA MET A 82 -8.35 1.44 -5.25
C MET A 82 -8.63 2.29 -4.00
N THR A 83 -9.90 2.47 -3.67
CA THR A 83 -10.32 3.27 -2.52
C THR A 83 -11.46 2.57 -1.78
N HIS A 84 -11.34 2.42 -0.48
CA HIS A 84 -12.39 1.91 0.39
C HIS A 84 -12.91 3.00 1.30
N VAL A 85 -14.22 2.96 1.56
CA VAL A 85 -14.92 3.84 2.47
C VAL A 85 -15.53 3.02 3.57
N PHE A 86 -15.09 3.27 4.79
CA PHE A 86 -15.63 2.65 5.99
C PHE A 86 -16.38 3.70 6.81
N GLU A 87 -17.41 3.25 7.52
CA GLU A 87 -18.20 4.08 8.42
C GLU A 87 -18.52 3.31 9.70
N ASN A 88 -18.44 3.98 10.85
CA ASN A 88 -18.84 3.42 12.13
C ASN A 88 -20.26 3.86 12.52
N GLU A 89 -20.77 3.33 13.64
CA GLU A 89 -22.11 3.62 14.12
C GLU A 89 -22.35 5.09 14.48
N SER A 90 -21.30 5.87 14.76
CA SER A 90 -21.39 7.31 15.01
C SER A 90 -21.36 8.16 13.74
N GLY A 91 -21.24 7.55 12.56
CA GLY A 91 -21.12 8.25 11.28
C GLY A 91 -19.70 8.74 10.96
N LYS A 92 -18.70 8.39 11.76
CA LYS A 92 -17.30 8.67 11.44
C LYS A 92 -16.87 7.85 10.23
N LYS A 93 -16.32 8.51 9.22
CA LYS A 93 -15.83 7.88 8.00
C LYS A 93 -14.31 7.76 7.96
N ILE A 94 -13.85 6.70 7.32
CA ILE A 94 -12.45 6.51 6.91
C ILE A 94 -12.47 6.25 5.41
N ILE A 95 -11.83 7.11 4.63
CA ILE A 95 -11.70 6.97 3.18
C ILE A 95 -10.22 6.82 2.88
N ALA A 96 -9.80 5.60 2.61
CA ALA A 96 -8.40 5.27 2.41
C ALA A 96 -8.18 4.66 1.02
N ALA A 97 -7.09 5.06 0.38
CA ALA A 97 -6.71 4.57 -0.94
C ALA A 97 -5.28 4.02 -0.94
N LYS A 98 -5.07 2.98 -1.75
CA LYS A 98 -3.74 2.50 -2.12
C LYS A 98 -3.67 2.22 -3.62
N GLY A 99 -2.46 2.22 -4.15
CA GLY A 99 -2.25 1.92 -5.56
C GLY A 99 -0.84 2.24 -6.01
N ALA A 100 -0.65 2.31 -7.32
CA ALA A 100 0.60 2.79 -7.88
C ALA A 100 0.94 4.17 -7.28
N PRO A 101 2.17 4.41 -6.83
CA PRO A 101 2.54 5.70 -6.23
C PRO A 101 2.18 6.90 -7.11
N GLU A 102 2.34 6.75 -8.42
CA GLU A 102 2.01 7.79 -9.41
C GLU A 102 0.52 8.13 -9.44
N ALA A 103 -0.36 7.13 -9.20
CA ALA A 103 -1.79 7.37 -9.11
C ALA A 103 -2.14 8.24 -7.88
N LEU A 104 -1.57 7.91 -6.72
CA LEU A 104 -1.78 8.68 -5.49
C LEU A 104 -1.17 10.08 -5.58
N ILE A 105 0.00 10.23 -6.21
CA ILE A 105 0.61 11.54 -6.49
C ILE A 105 -0.32 12.40 -7.37
N ALA A 106 -0.92 11.82 -8.40
CA ALA A 106 -1.78 12.55 -9.34
C ALA A 106 -3.07 13.08 -8.71
N VAL A 107 -3.62 12.38 -7.71
CA VAL A 107 -4.88 12.76 -7.04
C VAL A 107 -4.66 13.53 -5.73
N SER A 108 -3.41 13.72 -5.32
CA SER A 108 -3.04 14.43 -4.10
C SER A 108 -2.58 15.86 -4.41
N HIS A 109 -2.86 16.77 -3.49
CA HIS A 109 -2.42 18.16 -3.62
C HIS A 109 -0.98 18.31 -3.12
N LEU A 110 -0.01 18.21 -4.02
CA LEU A 110 1.42 18.17 -3.74
C LEU A 110 2.18 19.26 -4.53
N SER A 111 3.15 19.90 -3.89
CA SER A 111 4.15 20.72 -4.56
C SER A 111 5.12 19.87 -5.39
N GLU A 112 5.82 20.48 -6.34
CA GLU A 112 6.83 19.77 -7.14
C GLU A 112 7.98 19.22 -6.27
N THR A 113 8.33 19.91 -5.19
CA THR A 113 9.35 19.43 -4.23
C THR A 113 8.88 18.15 -3.54
N GLU A 114 7.63 18.12 -3.06
CA GLU A 114 7.06 16.94 -2.41
C GLU A 114 6.94 15.76 -3.37
N LYS A 115 6.50 16.00 -4.62
CA LYS A 115 6.46 14.95 -5.65
C LYS A 115 7.85 14.35 -5.89
N ASN A 116 8.89 15.19 -6.00
CA ASN A 116 10.26 14.72 -6.20
C ASN A 116 10.76 13.90 -5.00
N GLN A 117 10.47 14.31 -3.77
CA GLN A 117 10.80 13.54 -2.56
C GLN A 117 10.15 12.15 -2.56
N ILE A 118 8.87 12.07 -2.91
CA ILE A 118 8.16 10.79 -3.01
C ILE A 118 8.78 9.90 -4.08
N LEU A 119 9.08 10.45 -5.26
CA LEU A 119 9.69 9.71 -6.37
C LEU A 119 11.11 9.22 -6.04
N GLU A 120 11.89 9.99 -5.31
CA GLU A 120 13.22 9.57 -4.83
C GLU A 120 13.10 8.43 -3.81
N ALA A 121 12.20 8.54 -2.85
CA ALA A 121 11.94 7.48 -1.87
C ALA A 121 11.45 6.20 -2.57
N MET A 122 10.49 6.30 -3.47
CA MET A 122 10.00 5.19 -4.28
C MET A 122 11.15 4.50 -5.03
N LYS A 123 12.00 5.28 -5.71
CA LYS A 123 13.15 4.75 -6.45
C LYS A 123 14.13 4.02 -5.53
N ALA A 124 14.41 4.58 -4.36
CA ALA A 124 15.32 3.95 -3.39
C ALA A 124 14.78 2.60 -2.90
N MET A 125 13.47 2.49 -2.64
CA MET A 125 12.82 1.23 -2.26
C MET A 125 12.83 0.21 -3.42
N MET A 126 12.49 0.65 -4.63
CA MET A 126 12.48 -0.22 -5.82
C MET A 126 13.88 -0.75 -6.17
N GLN A 127 14.94 0.03 -5.95
CA GLN A 127 16.32 -0.43 -6.14
C GLN A 127 16.72 -1.58 -5.23
N LYS A 128 16.05 -1.75 -4.09
CA LYS A 128 16.19 -2.92 -3.19
C LYS A 128 15.39 -4.14 -3.66
N GLY A 129 14.67 -4.02 -4.77
CA GLY A 129 13.81 -5.07 -5.32
C GLY A 129 12.43 -5.15 -4.66
N PHE A 130 12.02 -4.12 -3.94
CA PHE A 130 10.71 -4.08 -3.31
C PHE A 130 9.60 -3.69 -4.29
N ARG A 131 8.41 -4.23 -4.08
CA ARG A 131 7.17 -3.72 -4.67
C ARG A 131 6.67 -2.57 -3.81
N VAL A 132 6.30 -1.45 -4.44
CA VAL A 132 5.94 -0.23 -3.71
C VAL A 132 4.53 0.21 -4.08
N LEU A 133 3.71 0.50 -3.07
CA LEU A 133 2.41 1.13 -3.22
C LEU A 133 2.38 2.47 -2.49
N GLY A 134 1.62 3.42 -3.05
CA GLY A 134 1.28 4.66 -2.39
C GLY A 134 0.04 4.49 -1.51
N VAL A 135 -0.05 5.28 -0.45
CA VAL A 135 -1.18 5.33 0.50
C VAL A 135 -1.64 6.77 0.65
N GLY A 136 -2.95 6.98 0.60
CA GLY A 136 -3.58 8.29 0.79
C GLY A 136 -4.93 8.18 1.46
N VAL A 137 -5.42 9.33 1.96
CA VAL A 137 -6.73 9.45 2.61
C VAL A 137 -7.50 10.62 2.03
N SER A 138 -8.82 10.57 2.07
CA SER A 138 -9.69 11.67 1.67
C SER A 138 -10.61 12.08 2.81
N ASP A 139 -10.84 13.39 2.95
CA ASP A 139 -11.75 14.00 3.93
C ASP A 139 -13.15 14.26 3.34
N PHE A 140 -13.56 13.50 2.33
CA PHE A 140 -14.88 13.66 1.72
C PHE A 140 -16.00 13.33 2.71
N GLU A 141 -16.85 14.31 3.01
CA GLU A 141 -17.95 14.17 3.98
C GLU A 141 -19.30 13.82 3.37
N GLY A 142 -19.41 13.89 2.04
CA GLY A 142 -20.68 13.62 1.33
C GLY A 142 -21.11 12.16 1.38
N THR A 143 -22.39 11.91 1.08
CA THR A 143 -22.93 10.54 0.90
C THR A 143 -23.10 10.20 -0.58
N ASP A 144 -23.08 11.19 -1.45
CA ASP A 144 -23.16 11.04 -2.90
C ASP A 144 -21.73 10.98 -3.45
N TYR A 145 -21.18 9.77 -3.49
CA TYR A 145 -19.79 9.53 -3.89
C TYR A 145 -19.61 9.82 -5.38
N PRO A 146 -18.50 10.49 -5.79
CA PRO A 146 -18.19 10.76 -7.18
C PRO A 146 -18.19 9.50 -8.05
N ALA A 147 -18.40 9.67 -9.36
CA ALA A 147 -18.41 8.54 -10.30
C ALA A 147 -17.05 7.83 -10.37
N THR A 148 -15.96 8.57 -10.14
CA THR A 148 -14.59 8.03 -10.14
C THR A 148 -13.83 8.43 -8.89
N GLN A 149 -12.99 7.55 -8.38
CA GLN A 149 -12.15 7.83 -7.23
C GLN A 149 -11.14 8.97 -7.45
N GLN A 150 -10.81 9.27 -8.70
CA GLN A 150 -9.92 10.38 -9.07
C GLN A 150 -10.52 11.76 -8.79
N GLU A 151 -11.81 11.85 -8.61
CA GLU A 151 -12.52 13.09 -8.25
C GLU A 151 -12.47 13.37 -6.74
N LEU A 152 -12.14 12.36 -5.93
CA LEU A 152 -11.84 12.54 -4.52
C LEU A 152 -10.50 13.26 -4.37
N LYS A 153 -10.43 14.21 -3.45
CA LYS A 153 -9.16 14.86 -3.10
C LYS A 153 -8.46 14.04 -2.02
N PHE A 154 -7.22 13.67 -2.29
CA PHE A 154 -6.43 12.87 -1.37
C PHE A 154 -5.31 13.67 -0.72
N HIS A 155 -5.02 13.32 0.53
CA HIS A 155 -3.81 13.66 1.24
C HIS A 155 -2.87 12.46 1.18
N PHE A 156 -1.74 12.63 0.52
CA PHE A 156 -0.72 11.60 0.46
C PHE A 156 -0.15 11.34 1.86
N LYS A 157 -0.07 10.08 2.28
CA LYS A 157 0.42 9.69 3.61
C LYS A 157 1.80 9.06 3.58
N GLY A 158 2.07 8.24 2.58
CA GLY A 158 3.35 7.55 2.48
C GLY A 158 3.39 6.48 1.42
N LEU A 159 4.47 5.69 1.47
CA LEU A 159 4.63 4.50 0.64
C LEU A 159 4.77 3.27 1.55
N VAL A 160 4.27 2.14 1.07
CA VAL A 160 4.46 0.82 1.69
C VAL A 160 5.25 -0.05 0.72
N ALA A 161 6.35 -0.64 1.19
CA ALA A 161 7.25 -1.43 0.37
C ALA A 161 7.28 -2.89 0.84
N PHE A 162 7.13 -3.81 -0.10
CA PHE A 162 7.00 -5.23 0.14
C PHE A 162 8.20 -5.98 -0.40
N TYR A 163 8.72 -6.88 0.42
CA TYR A 163 9.71 -7.87 0.02
C TYR A 163 9.02 -9.18 -0.36
N ASP A 164 9.26 -9.60 -1.59
CA ASP A 164 8.79 -10.89 -2.13
C ASP A 164 10.02 -11.78 -2.34
N PRO A 165 10.33 -12.68 -1.38
CA PRO A 165 11.54 -13.48 -1.46
C PRO A 165 11.47 -14.44 -2.65
N PRO A 166 12.57 -14.61 -3.42
CA PRO A 166 12.62 -15.62 -4.45
C PRO A 166 12.50 -17.02 -3.83
N LYS A 167 11.88 -17.96 -4.55
CA LYS A 167 11.77 -19.35 -4.08
C LYS A 167 13.16 -19.91 -3.82
N GLN A 168 13.34 -20.59 -2.68
CA GLN A 168 14.64 -21.13 -2.23
C GLN A 168 15.31 -22.04 -3.27
N ASN A 169 14.54 -22.77 -4.07
CA ASN A 169 15.04 -23.71 -5.08
C ASN A 169 15.08 -23.13 -6.51
N ILE A 170 14.86 -21.85 -6.70
CA ILE A 170 14.70 -21.25 -8.04
C ILE A 170 15.96 -21.42 -8.89
N GLN A 171 17.15 -21.32 -8.30
CA GLN A 171 18.41 -21.52 -8.99
C GLN A 171 18.53 -22.96 -9.54
N ALA A 172 18.24 -23.97 -8.71
CA ALA A 172 18.28 -25.36 -9.12
C ALA A 172 17.25 -25.67 -10.21
N VAL A 173 16.09 -25.03 -10.17
CA VAL A 173 15.06 -25.15 -11.22
C VAL A 173 15.56 -24.58 -12.53
N PHE A 174 16.17 -23.39 -12.55
CA PHE A 174 16.76 -22.82 -13.76
C PHE A 174 17.91 -23.68 -14.31
N GLU A 175 18.79 -24.18 -13.46
CA GLU A 175 19.86 -25.10 -13.89
C GLU A 175 19.28 -26.36 -14.57
N THR A 176 18.19 -26.90 -14.03
CA THR A 176 17.50 -28.05 -14.63
C THR A 176 16.92 -27.72 -16.01
N PHE A 177 16.30 -26.55 -16.15
CA PHE A 177 15.79 -26.09 -17.44
C PHE A 177 16.90 -25.89 -18.48
N TYR A 178 18.00 -25.26 -18.10
CA TYR A 178 19.15 -25.06 -18.99
C TYR A 178 19.80 -26.39 -19.40
N LYS A 179 19.93 -27.36 -18.48
CA LYS A 179 20.42 -28.71 -18.79
C LYS A 179 19.50 -29.46 -19.76
N ALA A 180 18.20 -29.19 -19.70
CA ALA A 180 17.21 -29.73 -20.62
C ALA A 180 17.11 -28.95 -21.96
N GLY A 181 17.96 -27.95 -22.19
CA GLY A 181 17.92 -27.11 -23.39
C GLY A 181 16.77 -26.08 -23.43
N ILE A 182 16.09 -25.86 -22.29
CA ILE A 182 14.98 -24.89 -22.19
C ILE A 182 15.55 -23.51 -21.88
N GLN A 183 15.24 -22.53 -22.71
CA GLN A 183 15.57 -21.12 -22.44
C GLN A 183 14.43 -20.46 -21.65
N VAL A 184 14.76 -19.93 -20.49
CA VAL A 184 13.85 -19.13 -19.65
C VAL A 184 14.00 -17.67 -20.00
N LYS A 185 12.89 -16.98 -20.29
CA LYS A 185 12.82 -15.53 -20.51
C LYS A 185 11.86 -14.92 -19.50
N ILE A 186 12.27 -13.80 -18.90
CA ILE A 186 11.40 -12.95 -18.08
C ILE A 186 10.84 -11.88 -19.02
N VAL A 187 9.50 -11.75 -19.05
CA VAL A 187 8.75 -10.77 -19.86
C VAL A 187 7.95 -9.85 -18.94
#